data_fa1a25cf8932ac0298327e7b156fb692
#
_entry.id   fa1a25cf8932ac0298327e7b156fb692
#
_cell.length_a   1.000
_cell.length_b   1.000
_cell.length_c   1.000
_cell.angle_alpha   90.00
_cell.angle_beta   90.00
_cell.angle_gamma   90.00
#
_symmetry.space_group_name_H-M   'P 1'
#
loop_
_entity.id
_entity.type
_entity.pdbx_description
1 polymer ?
#
loop_
_entity_poly.entity_id
_entity_poly.type
_entity_poly.pdbx_seq_one_letter_code
_entity_poly.pdbx_strand_id
1 'polypeptide(L)'
;IGTRKYDTEPIPENISENYKKLVYKLLYNKYSYNSENEIYLHFDENSYMEFVNLYNNHIEPKLITDMAFCKDWGGKYHGLILRLCGIIHCVKCALNNVNPANVDVGIETFCNAVEIGEYYREQAIYAYSLGDVDTATLKAERVIDRIRAKNIRTIRQNELYKICRCTLFRNA
;
A
#
# COMPACT_ATOMS: atom_id res chain seq x y z
N ILE A 1 18.90 -6.87 -6.85
CA ILE A 1 18.23 -7.91 -7.68
C ILE A 1 19.28 -8.99 -7.95
N GLY A 2 18.96 -10.27 -7.72
CA GLY A 2 19.88 -11.38 -8.02
C GLY A 2 20.47 -12.11 -6.80
N THR A 3 20.13 -11.69 -5.58
CA THR A 3 20.59 -12.36 -4.35
C THR A 3 19.56 -13.36 -3.78
N ARG A 4 18.38 -13.46 -4.40
CA ARG A 4 17.35 -14.41 -3.95
C ARG A 4 17.74 -15.81 -4.34
N LYS A 5 17.82 -16.70 -3.35
CA LYS A 5 17.97 -18.15 -3.56
C LYS A 5 16.58 -18.78 -3.53
N TYR A 6 16.35 -19.73 -4.41
CA TYR A 6 15.17 -20.58 -4.34
C TYR A 6 15.37 -21.55 -3.16
N ASP A 7 14.48 -21.47 -2.19
CA ASP A 7 14.45 -22.45 -1.10
C ASP A 7 13.57 -23.62 -1.57
N THR A 8 14.16 -24.78 -1.60
CA THR A 8 13.48 -26.03 -2.01
C THR A 8 12.92 -26.80 -0.84
N GLU A 9 13.15 -26.34 0.41
CA GLU A 9 12.60 -27.03 1.55
C GLU A 9 11.08 -26.80 1.63
N PRO A 10 10.27 -27.86 1.68
CA PRO A 10 8.83 -27.72 1.81
C PRO A 10 8.48 -27.15 3.19
N ILE A 11 7.41 -26.39 3.26
CA ILE A 11 6.87 -25.91 4.52
C ILE A 11 6.53 -27.13 5.40
N PRO A 12 7.02 -27.20 6.64
CA PRO A 12 6.71 -28.30 7.54
C PRO A 12 5.20 -28.54 7.66
N GLU A 13 4.79 -29.80 7.64
CA GLU A 13 3.38 -30.20 7.59
C GLU A 13 2.57 -29.63 8.75
N ASN A 14 3.14 -29.61 9.95
CA ASN A 14 2.51 -29.03 11.14
C ASN A 14 2.20 -27.53 10.99
N ILE A 15 3.06 -26.76 10.32
CA ILE A 15 2.84 -25.34 10.06
C ILE A 15 1.72 -25.19 9.03
N SER A 16 1.75 -25.97 7.95
CA SER A 16 0.72 -25.98 6.92
C SER A 16 -0.65 -26.33 7.48
N GLU A 17 -0.73 -27.37 8.34
CA GLU A 17 -1.97 -27.76 8.99
C GLU A 17 -2.50 -26.70 9.97
N ASN A 18 -1.64 -26.12 10.79
CA ASN A 18 -2.04 -25.06 11.72
C ASN A 18 -2.57 -23.85 10.99
N TYR A 19 -1.95 -23.46 9.88
CA TYR A 19 -2.45 -22.41 9.02
C TYR A 19 -3.83 -22.73 8.44
N LYS A 20 -4.02 -23.94 7.90
CA LYS A 20 -5.32 -24.40 7.39
C LYS A 20 -6.40 -24.36 8.48
N LYS A 21 -6.09 -24.85 9.68
CA LYS A 21 -7.02 -24.81 10.83
C LYS A 21 -7.41 -23.38 11.20
N LEU A 22 -6.45 -22.46 11.22
CA LEU A 22 -6.72 -21.05 11.49
C LEU A 22 -7.63 -20.41 10.42
N VAL A 23 -7.31 -20.61 9.14
CA VAL A 23 -8.12 -20.10 8.03
C VAL A 23 -9.54 -20.67 8.09
N TYR A 24 -9.67 -21.99 8.32
CA TYR A 24 -10.96 -22.64 8.47
C TYR A 24 -11.76 -22.05 9.63
N LYS A 25 -11.11 -21.80 10.75
CA LYS A 25 -11.71 -21.18 11.94
C LYS A 25 -12.23 -19.76 11.66
N LEU A 26 -11.45 -18.94 10.94
CA LEU A 26 -11.85 -17.60 10.55
C LEU A 26 -13.05 -17.60 9.59
N LEU A 27 -13.12 -18.55 8.66
CA LEU A 27 -14.18 -18.63 7.66
C LEU A 27 -15.49 -19.24 8.19
N TYR A 28 -15.41 -20.19 9.11
CA TYR A 28 -16.56 -21.00 9.52
C TYR A 28 -16.97 -20.85 10.99
N ASN A 29 -16.22 -20.06 11.79
CA ASN A 29 -16.71 -19.75 13.14
C ASN A 29 -17.97 -18.90 13.03
N LYS A 30 -19.06 -19.45 13.56
CA LYS A 30 -20.31 -18.73 13.73
C LYS A 30 -20.20 -17.90 15.00
N TYR A 31 -19.72 -16.67 14.88
CA TYR A 31 -19.87 -15.70 15.94
C TYR A 31 -21.36 -15.36 16.11
N SER A 32 -21.78 -15.00 17.30
CA SER A 32 -23.13 -14.49 17.52
C SER A 32 -23.26 -13.15 16.81
N TYR A 33 -24.01 -13.15 15.72
CA TYR A 33 -24.34 -11.94 14.96
C TYR A 33 -25.49 -11.20 15.66
N ASN A 34 -25.53 -9.89 15.51
CA ASN A 34 -26.72 -9.11 15.80
C ASN A 34 -27.86 -9.47 14.81
N SER A 35 -29.03 -8.84 14.93
CA SER A 35 -30.18 -9.08 14.06
C SER A 35 -29.87 -8.83 12.56
N GLU A 36 -28.80 -8.13 12.22
CA GLU A 36 -28.37 -7.80 10.86
C GLU A 36 -27.26 -8.72 10.34
N ASN A 37 -26.86 -9.75 11.08
CA ASN A 37 -25.74 -10.64 10.77
C ASN A 37 -24.38 -9.94 10.61
N GLU A 38 -24.20 -8.77 11.23
CA GLU A 38 -22.96 -8.02 11.21
C GLU A 38 -22.25 -8.10 12.55
N ILE A 39 -20.92 -8.09 12.50
CA ILE A 39 -20.07 -7.99 13.69
C ILE A 39 -19.38 -6.64 13.67
N TYR A 40 -19.62 -5.85 14.71
CA TYR A 40 -18.94 -4.59 14.91
C TYR A 40 -17.72 -4.80 15.80
N LEU A 41 -16.57 -4.30 15.35
CA LEU A 41 -15.34 -4.27 16.12
C LEU A 41 -15.14 -2.83 16.63
N HIS A 42 -14.78 -2.68 17.88
CA HIS A 42 -14.54 -1.39 18.50
C HIS A 42 -13.08 -1.24 18.86
N PHE A 43 -12.56 -0.03 18.76
CA PHE A 43 -11.25 0.30 19.32
C PHE A 43 -11.39 0.55 20.83
N ASP A 44 -10.36 0.19 21.59
CA ASP A 44 -10.16 0.78 22.91
C ASP A 44 -9.86 2.29 22.80
N GLU A 45 -9.95 3.00 23.90
CA GLU A 45 -9.78 4.47 23.94
C GLU A 45 -8.42 4.90 23.39
N ASN A 46 -7.35 4.19 23.74
CA ASN A 46 -5.99 4.50 23.29
C ASN A 46 -5.84 4.30 21.78
N SER A 47 -6.33 3.19 21.25
CA SER A 47 -6.29 2.89 19.81
C SER A 47 -7.10 3.89 19.00
N TYR A 48 -8.25 4.31 19.53
CA TYR A 48 -9.08 5.34 18.89
C TYR A 48 -8.38 6.69 18.84
N MET A 49 -7.77 7.11 19.94
CA MET A 49 -7.03 8.38 19.99
C MET A 49 -5.84 8.38 19.03
N GLU A 50 -5.09 7.27 18.97
CA GLU A 50 -3.98 7.13 18.04
C GLU A 50 -4.47 7.07 16.57
N PHE A 51 -5.61 6.47 16.28
CA PHE A 51 -6.20 6.52 14.94
C PHE A 51 -6.56 7.97 14.54
N VAL A 52 -7.17 8.73 15.44
CA VAL A 52 -7.51 10.15 15.20
C VAL A 52 -6.23 10.97 14.97
N ASN A 53 -5.19 10.74 15.78
CA ASN A 53 -3.89 11.38 15.61
C ASN A 53 -3.25 11.03 14.26
N LEU A 54 -3.21 9.75 13.90
CA LEU A 54 -2.69 9.27 12.62
C LEU A 54 -3.43 9.92 11.44
N TYR A 55 -4.76 9.92 11.48
CA TYR A 55 -5.59 10.48 10.41
C TYR A 55 -5.32 11.98 10.23
N ASN A 56 -5.47 12.77 11.29
CA ASN A 56 -5.42 14.22 11.22
C ASN A 56 -4.01 14.78 11.00
N ASN A 57 -2.99 14.17 11.62
CA ASN A 57 -1.65 14.74 11.66
C ASN A 57 -0.65 14.05 10.70
N HIS A 58 -1.00 12.86 10.19
CA HIS A 58 -0.09 12.11 9.32
C HIS A 58 -0.69 11.79 7.96
N ILE A 59 -1.96 11.36 7.86
CA ILE A 59 -2.56 10.99 6.59
C ILE A 59 -3.02 12.22 5.82
N GLU A 60 -3.90 13.02 6.36
CA GLU A 60 -4.48 14.20 5.68
C GLU A 60 -3.41 15.18 5.18
N PRO A 61 -2.40 15.58 5.97
CA PRO A 61 -1.35 16.46 5.46
C PRO A 61 -0.54 15.87 4.30
N LYS A 62 -0.31 14.54 4.30
CA LYS A 62 0.43 13.87 3.24
C LYS A 62 -0.32 13.80 1.90
N LEU A 63 -1.65 13.90 1.91
CA LEU A 63 -2.46 13.92 0.68
C LEU A 63 -2.18 15.16 -0.20
N ILE A 64 -1.71 16.24 0.39
CA ILE A 64 -1.34 17.47 -0.34
C ILE A 64 0.17 17.63 -0.53
N THR A 65 0.98 16.74 0.03
CA THR A 65 2.45 16.72 -0.07
C THR A 65 2.93 15.44 -0.74
N ASP A 66 3.39 14.47 0.04
CA ASP A 66 4.07 13.25 -0.42
C ASP A 66 3.20 12.34 -1.31
N MET A 67 1.87 12.36 -1.09
CA MET A 67 0.91 11.57 -1.85
C MET A 67 0.06 12.42 -2.82
N ALA A 68 0.47 13.65 -3.11
CA ALA A 68 -0.29 14.56 -3.98
C ALA A 68 -0.53 13.97 -5.38
N PHE A 69 0.41 13.18 -5.89
CA PHE A 69 0.34 12.53 -7.20
C PHE A 69 -0.45 11.20 -7.19
N CYS A 70 -0.76 10.64 -6.01
CA CYS A 70 -1.54 9.40 -5.86
C CYS A 70 -2.70 9.57 -4.86
N LYS A 71 -3.40 10.71 -4.93
CA LYS A 71 -4.48 11.09 -3.99
C LYS A 71 -5.60 10.06 -3.90
N ASP A 72 -5.97 9.42 -5.00
CA ASP A 72 -7.04 8.42 -5.05
C ASP A 72 -6.70 7.19 -4.18
N TRP A 73 -5.44 6.80 -4.18
CA TRP A 73 -4.94 5.74 -3.31
C TRP A 73 -4.78 6.25 -1.88
N GLY A 74 -4.15 7.42 -1.71
CA GLY A 74 -3.90 8.04 -0.41
C GLY A 74 -5.18 8.27 0.39
N GLY A 75 -6.26 8.74 -0.25
CA GLY A 75 -7.56 8.92 0.37
C GLY A 75 -8.21 7.64 0.91
N LYS A 76 -7.77 6.46 0.43
CA LYS A 76 -8.23 5.14 0.90
C LYS A 76 -7.30 4.50 1.93
N TYR A 77 -6.18 5.13 2.25
CA TYR A 77 -5.13 4.57 3.08
C TYR A 77 -5.60 4.30 4.52
N HIS A 78 -6.36 5.21 5.12
CA HIS A 78 -6.96 5.00 6.44
C HIS A 78 -7.87 3.76 6.48
N GLY A 79 -8.67 3.55 5.42
CA GLY A 79 -9.51 2.36 5.30
C GLY A 79 -8.71 1.06 5.13
N LEU A 80 -7.49 1.11 4.56
CA LEU A 80 -6.58 -0.03 4.55
C LEU A 80 -6.12 -0.38 5.97
N ILE A 81 -5.71 0.61 6.76
CA ILE A 81 -5.28 0.40 8.16
C ILE A 81 -6.42 -0.20 8.98
N LEU A 82 -7.64 0.33 8.87
CA LEU A 82 -8.80 -0.20 9.58
C LEU A 82 -9.08 -1.67 9.24
N ARG A 83 -8.98 -2.05 7.95
CA ARG A 83 -9.13 -3.44 7.52
C ARG A 83 -8.03 -4.34 8.08
N LEU A 84 -6.77 -3.88 8.07
CA LEU A 84 -5.66 -4.60 8.67
C LEU A 84 -5.86 -4.81 10.17
N CYS A 85 -6.31 -3.77 10.91
CA CYS A 85 -6.67 -3.89 12.32
C CYS A 85 -7.71 -4.99 12.55
N GLY A 86 -8.79 -4.98 11.77
CA GLY A 86 -9.86 -5.99 11.86
C GLY A 86 -9.34 -7.40 11.58
N ILE A 87 -8.51 -7.58 10.55
CA ILE A 87 -7.94 -8.90 10.21
C ILE A 87 -7.02 -9.39 11.33
N ILE A 88 -6.08 -8.56 11.79
CA ILE A 88 -5.13 -8.93 12.86
C ILE A 88 -5.88 -9.26 14.15
N HIS A 89 -6.89 -8.44 14.49
CA HIS A 89 -7.73 -8.67 15.68
C HIS A 89 -8.46 -10.00 15.60
N CYS A 90 -9.15 -10.28 14.48
CA CYS A 90 -9.85 -11.53 14.28
C CYS A 90 -8.92 -12.76 14.35
N VAL A 91 -7.70 -12.65 13.79
CA VAL A 91 -6.67 -13.70 13.87
C VAL A 91 -6.26 -13.93 15.33
N LYS A 92 -5.94 -12.87 16.09
CA LYS A 92 -5.59 -12.97 17.51
C LYS A 92 -6.72 -13.61 18.32
N CYS A 93 -7.95 -13.19 18.11
CA CYS A 93 -9.13 -13.75 18.79
C CYS A 93 -9.36 -15.21 18.42
N ALA A 94 -9.21 -15.58 17.14
CA ALA A 94 -9.34 -16.96 16.69
C ALA A 94 -8.28 -17.87 17.31
N LEU A 95 -7.04 -17.43 17.44
CA LEU A 95 -5.98 -18.20 18.12
C LEU A 95 -6.30 -18.43 19.60
N ASN A 96 -6.90 -17.46 20.27
CA ASN A 96 -7.25 -17.52 21.68
C ASN A 96 -8.65 -18.09 21.96
N ASN A 97 -9.40 -18.52 20.95
CA ASN A 97 -10.79 -19.00 21.04
C ASN A 97 -11.77 -17.97 21.65
N VAL A 98 -11.57 -16.71 21.36
CA VAL A 98 -12.40 -15.59 21.84
C VAL A 98 -13.24 -15.04 20.68
N ASN A 99 -14.48 -14.61 20.98
CA ASN A 99 -15.28 -13.89 20.00
C ASN A 99 -14.72 -12.48 19.81
N PRO A 100 -14.33 -12.06 18.58
CA PRO A 100 -13.73 -10.76 18.33
C PRO A 100 -14.66 -9.57 18.66
N ALA A 101 -15.97 -9.78 18.70
CA ALA A 101 -16.92 -8.73 19.11
C ALA A 101 -16.93 -8.43 20.61
N ASN A 102 -16.37 -9.33 21.44
CA ASN A 102 -16.38 -9.21 22.91
C ASN A 102 -15.09 -8.60 23.46
N VAL A 103 -14.16 -8.23 22.60
CA VAL A 103 -12.87 -7.67 22.97
C VAL A 103 -12.57 -6.51 22.05
N ASP A 104 -12.14 -5.40 22.60
CA ASP A 104 -11.78 -4.22 21.82
C ASP A 104 -10.44 -4.42 21.10
N VAL A 105 -10.29 -3.75 19.96
CA VAL A 105 -9.04 -3.71 19.20
C VAL A 105 -8.05 -2.84 19.95
N GLY A 106 -7.07 -3.46 20.57
CA GLY A 106 -6.08 -2.76 21.39
C GLY A 106 -4.96 -2.13 20.61
N ILE A 107 -4.23 -1.23 21.28
CA ILE A 107 -3.16 -0.39 20.70
C ILE A 107 -2.06 -1.18 20.01
N GLU A 108 -1.67 -2.34 20.54
CA GLU A 108 -0.66 -3.20 19.88
C GLU A 108 -1.13 -3.67 18.49
N THR A 109 -2.41 -4.04 18.37
CA THR A 109 -3.00 -4.45 17.09
C THR A 109 -3.04 -3.29 16.11
N PHE A 110 -3.39 -2.10 16.60
CA PHE A 110 -3.38 -0.87 15.80
C PHE A 110 -1.97 -0.54 15.31
N CYS A 111 -0.96 -0.52 16.18
CA CYS A 111 0.42 -0.25 15.79
C CYS A 111 0.95 -1.24 14.74
N ASN A 112 0.68 -2.54 14.91
CA ASN A 112 1.06 -3.56 13.93
C ASN A 112 0.39 -3.32 12.57
N ALA A 113 -0.88 -2.90 12.56
CA ALA A 113 -1.59 -2.58 11.33
C ALA A 113 -1.03 -1.34 10.64
N VAL A 114 -0.63 -0.32 11.41
CA VAL A 114 0.02 0.89 10.89
C VAL A 114 1.38 0.54 10.27
N GLU A 115 2.20 -0.28 10.92
CA GLU A 115 3.50 -0.71 10.40
C GLU A 115 3.38 -1.43 9.06
N ILE A 116 2.42 -2.37 8.94
CA ILE A 116 2.11 -3.03 7.67
C ILE A 116 1.58 -2.02 6.66
N GLY A 117 0.72 -1.09 7.09
CA GLY A 117 0.16 -0.03 6.26
C GLY A 117 1.25 0.87 5.66
N GLU A 118 2.25 1.26 6.46
CA GLU A 118 3.39 2.08 5.99
C GLU A 118 4.18 1.37 4.89
N TYR A 119 4.41 0.06 5.00
CA TYR A 119 5.01 -0.71 3.92
C TYR A 119 4.20 -0.59 2.61
N TYR A 120 2.87 -0.76 2.68
CA TYR A 120 2.02 -0.60 1.49
C TYR A 120 2.02 0.83 0.96
N ARG A 121 2.08 1.84 1.84
CA ARG A 121 2.18 3.24 1.44
C ARG A 121 3.45 3.51 0.65
N GLU A 122 4.59 3.04 1.12
CA GLU A 122 5.87 3.19 0.41
C GLU A 122 5.86 2.49 -0.94
N GLN A 123 5.30 1.27 -1.01
CA GLN A 123 5.17 0.54 -2.26
C GLN A 123 4.22 1.25 -3.25
N ALA A 124 3.14 1.83 -2.76
CA ALA A 124 2.22 2.61 -3.59
C ALA A 124 2.90 3.85 -4.15
N ILE A 125 3.57 4.65 -3.31
CA ILE A 125 4.35 5.82 -3.72
C ILE A 125 5.35 5.42 -4.81
N TYR A 126 6.11 4.34 -4.59
CA TYR A 126 7.06 3.83 -5.59
C TYR A 126 6.37 3.42 -6.90
N ALA A 127 5.28 2.64 -6.82
CA ALA A 127 4.57 2.17 -8.01
C ALA A 127 3.98 3.33 -8.82
N TYR A 128 3.37 4.31 -8.16
CA TYR A 128 2.83 5.50 -8.82
C TYR A 128 3.94 6.38 -9.40
N SER A 129 5.08 6.53 -8.72
CA SER A 129 6.23 7.27 -9.26
C SER A 129 6.80 6.64 -10.54
N LEU A 130 6.71 5.32 -10.69
CA LEU A 130 7.08 4.62 -11.93
C LEU A 130 6.04 4.80 -13.04
N GLY A 131 4.75 4.93 -12.68
CA GLY A 131 3.64 5.12 -13.62
C GLY A 131 3.52 6.58 -14.09
N ASP A 132 3.79 7.52 -13.21
CA ASP A 132 3.79 8.97 -13.42
C ASP A 132 5.13 9.53 -13.90
N VAL A 133 5.99 8.73 -14.46
CA VAL A 133 6.97 9.30 -15.36
C VAL A 133 6.16 9.90 -16.51
N ASP A 134 5.72 11.15 -16.27
CA ASP A 134 4.98 11.96 -17.21
C ASP A 134 5.60 11.74 -18.58
N THR A 135 4.78 11.39 -19.56
CA THR A 135 5.26 11.23 -20.95
C THR A 135 6.03 12.47 -21.40
N ALA A 136 5.76 13.64 -20.83
CA ALA A 136 6.52 14.87 -21.02
C ALA A 136 7.92 14.80 -20.39
N THR A 137 8.08 14.26 -19.18
CA THR A 137 9.38 14.07 -18.51
C THR A 137 10.23 13.07 -19.27
N LEU A 138 9.68 11.91 -19.67
CA LEU A 138 10.39 10.92 -20.51
C LEU A 138 10.81 11.51 -21.87
N LYS A 139 9.94 12.34 -22.46
CA LYS A 139 10.25 13.04 -23.70
C LYS A 139 11.37 14.06 -23.48
N ALA A 140 11.35 14.81 -22.38
CA ALA A 140 12.37 15.80 -22.02
C ALA A 140 13.73 15.13 -21.74
N GLU A 141 13.78 14.05 -20.97
CA GLU A 141 15.01 13.28 -20.73
C GLU A 141 15.63 12.76 -22.02
N ARG A 142 14.85 12.20 -22.92
CA ARG A 142 15.34 11.75 -24.24
C ARG A 142 15.87 12.88 -25.11
N VAL A 143 15.25 14.07 -25.03
CA VAL A 143 15.77 15.26 -25.70
C VAL A 143 17.14 15.63 -25.12
N ILE A 144 17.25 15.68 -23.81
CA ILE A 144 18.51 16.01 -23.11
C ILE A 144 19.60 14.98 -23.45
N ASP A 145 19.29 13.70 -23.42
CA ASP A 145 20.26 12.64 -23.73
C ASP A 145 20.76 12.73 -25.18
N ARG A 146 19.91 13.07 -26.13
CA ARG A 146 20.32 13.28 -27.53
C ARG A 146 21.17 14.51 -27.73
N ILE A 147 20.87 15.60 -27.01
CA ILE A 147 21.66 16.82 -26.98
C ILE A 147 23.04 16.52 -26.41
N ARG A 148 23.12 15.80 -25.30
CA ARG A 148 24.37 15.36 -24.66
C ARG A 148 25.18 14.43 -25.55
N ALA A 149 24.56 13.40 -26.13
CA ALA A 149 25.24 12.43 -26.99
C ALA A 149 25.84 13.06 -28.26
N LYS A 150 25.28 14.18 -28.72
CA LYS A 150 25.76 14.94 -29.88
C LYS A 150 26.65 16.13 -29.52
N ASN A 151 26.96 16.32 -28.23
CA ASN A 151 27.73 17.49 -27.73
C ASN A 151 27.20 18.85 -28.21
N ILE A 152 25.89 18.98 -28.35
CA ILE A 152 25.24 20.20 -28.86
C ILE A 152 25.15 21.22 -27.72
N ARG A 153 25.77 22.40 -27.88
CA ARG A 153 25.70 23.49 -26.91
C ARG A 153 24.58 24.50 -27.23
N THR A 154 24.26 24.64 -28.51
CA THR A 154 23.21 25.55 -28.99
C THR A 154 22.50 24.89 -30.16
N ILE A 155 21.16 24.91 -30.17
CA ILE A 155 20.37 24.32 -31.23
C ILE A 155 19.11 25.16 -31.48
N ARG A 156 18.71 25.27 -32.74
CA ARG A 156 17.43 25.91 -33.11
C ARG A 156 16.29 24.92 -32.91
N GLN A 157 15.11 25.42 -32.57
CA GLN A 157 13.91 24.61 -32.30
C GLN A 157 13.62 23.64 -33.47
N ASN A 158 13.70 24.07 -34.71
CA ASN A 158 13.46 23.25 -35.90
C ASN A 158 14.46 22.12 -36.06
N GLU A 159 15.71 22.32 -35.63
CA GLU A 159 16.74 21.27 -35.67
C GLU A 159 16.54 20.29 -34.52
N LEU A 160 16.11 20.78 -33.35
CA LEU A 160 15.75 19.95 -32.22
C LEU A 160 14.62 18.98 -32.59
N TYR A 161 13.59 19.46 -33.28
CA TYR A 161 12.51 18.59 -33.79
C TYR A 161 13.02 17.52 -34.76
N LYS A 162 13.97 17.83 -35.63
CA LYS A 162 14.57 16.86 -36.55
C LYS A 162 15.38 15.77 -35.82
N ILE A 163 16.11 16.16 -34.79
CA ILE A 163 16.93 15.23 -33.98
C ILE A 163 16.02 14.33 -33.11
N CYS A 164 14.89 14.85 -32.65
CA CYS A 164 13.95 14.15 -31.78
C CYS A 164 12.83 13.40 -32.54
N ARG A 165 12.88 13.33 -33.88
CA ARG A 165 11.93 12.55 -34.70
C ARG A 165 11.95 11.07 -34.31
N CYS A 166 11.14 10.70 -33.34
CA CYS A 166 10.86 9.33 -32.98
C CYS A 166 9.35 9.17 -32.77
N THR A 167 8.86 7.93 -32.74
CA THR A 167 7.44 7.57 -32.64
C THR A 167 6.69 8.23 -31.47
N LEU A 168 7.42 8.67 -30.43
CA LEU A 168 6.84 9.36 -29.25
C LEU A 168 6.37 10.80 -29.54
N PHE A 169 6.82 11.44 -30.60
CA PHE A 169 6.45 12.82 -30.99
C PHE A 169 5.53 12.87 -32.20
N ARG A 170 5.08 11.70 -32.73
CA ARG A 170 4.24 11.65 -33.93
C ARG A 170 2.76 11.98 -33.68
N ASN A 171 2.32 11.95 -32.43
CA ASN A 171 0.92 12.13 -32.03
C ASN A 171 0.72 13.37 -31.13
N ALA A 172 1.43 14.45 -31.36
CA ALA A 172 1.19 15.74 -30.74
C ALA A 172 0.76 16.77 -31.81
#